data_42c020e8ecbd0a27548c68541470c64a
#
_entry.id   42c020e8ecbd0a27548c68541470c64a
#
_cell.length_a   1.000
_cell.length_b   1.000
_cell.length_c   1.000
_cell.angle_alpha   90.00
_cell.angle_beta   90.00
_cell.angle_gamma   90.00
#
_symmetry.space_group_name_H-M   'P 1'
#
loop_
_entity.id
_entity.type
_entity.pdbx_description
1 polymer ?
#
loop_
_entity_poly.entity_id
_entity_poly.type
_entity_poly.pdbx_seq_one_letter_code
_entity_poly.pdbx_strand_id
1 'polypeptide(L)'
;NLILFVPVLSVSVYRTMDKIMLGWLSTYSSVGYYENIDKIINICLGFITALGQVMLPKSANLVARGKIEESNRLIVKSFKFSTLFCSALVFGLISISDVFVPVFFGTEFLPSIGILMLLAPNLFLLAWGNVLKTQFLMPRGKDMAYIISTLLGAVINTVVNVMLIPIFSGIGAAIGTICAEFISLIYILWVIKSDFDIMKFFASVRYIASGFIMMLGVVIVKQYVTVSLAGLFALIVTGAVIYAVECVILAYFKDDLLLEIMTIARKTIKHKLLRH
;
A
#
# COMPACT_ATOMS: atom_id res chain seq x y z
N ASN A 1 -26.02 -11.02 -9.46
CA ASN A 1 -24.63 -10.50 -9.39
C ASN A 1 -24.46 -9.01 -9.74
N LEU A 2 -25.56 -8.28 -9.99
CA LEU A 2 -25.56 -6.83 -10.17
C LEU A 2 -25.02 -6.09 -8.93
N ILE A 3 -25.26 -6.62 -7.72
CA ILE A 3 -24.83 -6.03 -6.46
C ILE A 3 -23.29 -5.95 -6.35
N LEU A 4 -22.57 -6.93 -6.90
CA LEU A 4 -21.09 -6.93 -6.93
C LEU A 4 -20.51 -6.11 -8.09
N PHE A 5 -21.32 -5.77 -9.10
CA PHE A 5 -20.89 -4.95 -10.23
C PHE A 5 -20.79 -3.45 -9.87
N VAL A 6 -21.68 -2.98 -8.99
CA VAL A 6 -21.69 -1.57 -8.54
C VAL A 6 -20.36 -1.16 -7.88
N PRO A 7 -19.76 -1.94 -6.94
CA PRO A 7 -18.45 -1.60 -6.39
C PRO A 7 -17.34 -1.58 -7.44
N VAL A 8 -17.34 -2.52 -8.39
CA VAL A 8 -16.31 -2.58 -9.45
C VAL A 8 -16.39 -1.35 -10.35
N LEU A 9 -17.60 -0.96 -10.77
CA LEU A 9 -17.82 0.27 -11.53
C LEU A 9 -17.42 1.50 -10.71
N SER A 10 -17.83 1.57 -9.45
CA SER A 10 -17.51 2.72 -8.58
C SER A 10 -16.01 2.89 -8.39
N VAL A 11 -15.27 1.79 -8.21
CA VAL A 11 -13.79 1.82 -8.13
C VAL A 11 -13.17 2.27 -9.45
N SER A 12 -13.68 1.77 -10.58
CA SER A 12 -13.16 2.13 -11.91
C SER A 12 -13.40 3.61 -12.23
N VAL A 13 -14.61 4.09 -11.97
CA VAL A 13 -14.97 5.51 -12.14
C VAL A 13 -14.12 6.39 -11.23
N TYR A 14 -14.04 6.08 -9.98
CA TYR A 14 -13.26 6.80 -8.98
C TYR A 14 -11.77 6.89 -9.37
N ARG A 15 -11.13 5.79 -9.79
CA ARG A 15 -9.71 5.79 -10.21
C ARG A 15 -9.46 6.58 -11.49
N THR A 16 -10.43 6.65 -12.39
CA THR A 16 -10.31 7.41 -13.64
C THR A 16 -10.68 8.86 -13.44
N MET A 17 -11.56 9.16 -12.47
CA MET A 17 -12.09 10.49 -12.20
C MET A 17 -10.99 11.49 -11.83
N ASP A 18 -9.99 11.09 -11.04
CA ASP A 18 -8.84 11.96 -10.70
C ASP A 18 -8.19 12.54 -11.97
N LYS A 19 -7.95 11.69 -12.98
CA LYS A 19 -7.30 12.07 -14.24
C LYS A 19 -8.19 12.96 -15.10
N ILE A 20 -9.49 12.64 -15.16
CA ILE A 20 -10.49 13.45 -15.87
C ILE A 20 -10.60 14.83 -15.23
N MET A 21 -10.72 14.88 -13.91
CA MET A 21 -10.82 16.14 -13.17
C MET A 21 -9.55 16.98 -13.29
N LEU A 22 -8.37 16.35 -13.25
CA LEU A 22 -7.10 17.02 -13.52
C LEU A 22 -7.06 17.63 -14.93
N GLY A 23 -7.56 16.91 -15.94
CA GLY A 23 -7.62 17.42 -17.31
C GLY A 23 -8.58 18.62 -17.49
N TRP A 24 -9.65 18.68 -16.70
CA TRP A 24 -10.63 19.76 -16.76
C TRP A 24 -10.30 20.95 -15.87
N LEU A 25 -9.73 20.69 -14.68
CA LEU A 25 -9.53 21.71 -13.64
C LEU A 25 -8.08 22.21 -13.55
N SER A 26 -7.15 21.61 -14.32
CA SER A 26 -5.74 21.96 -14.31
C SER A 26 -5.13 21.89 -15.72
N THR A 27 -3.89 21.40 -15.87
CA THR A 27 -3.19 21.32 -17.15
C THR A 27 -2.95 19.86 -17.58
N TYR A 28 -2.81 19.63 -18.88
CA TYR A 28 -2.46 18.30 -19.41
C TYR A 28 -1.12 17.78 -18.87
N SER A 29 -0.16 18.67 -18.62
CA SER A 29 1.10 18.28 -17.98
C SER A 29 0.89 17.72 -16.58
N SER A 30 -0.03 18.31 -15.80
CA SER A 30 -0.38 17.81 -14.45
C SER A 30 -1.02 16.43 -14.48
N VAL A 31 -1.80 16.13 -15.52
CA VAL A 31 -2.33 14.76 -15.75
C VAL A 31 -1.18 13.78 -15.97
N GLY A 32 -0.21 14.15 -16.80
CA GLY A 32 0.97 13.32 -17.09
C GLY A 32 1.81 13.07 -15.83
N TYR A 33 2.04 14.09 -15.02
CA TYR A 33 2.77 13.96 -13.75
C TYR A 33 2.07 13.01 -12.78
N TYR A 34 0.76 13.20 -12.58
CA TYR A 34 -0.03 12.36 -11.69
C TYR A 34 -0.12 10.91 -12.20
N GLU A 35 -0.43 10.72 -13.48
CA GLU A 35 -0.64 9.39 -14.06
C GLU A 35 0.61 8.51 -13.99
N ASN A 36 1.79 9.08 -14.25
CA ASN A 36 3.03 8.30 -14.19
C ASN A 36 3.35 7.85 -12.75
N ILE A 37 3.10 8.71 -11.76
CA ILE A 37 3.25 8.31 -10.36
C ILE A 37 2.18 7.31 -9.94
N ASP A 38 0.92 7.51 -10.33
CA ASP A 38 -0.16 6.56 -10.06
C ASP A 38 0.14 5.16 -10.61
N LYS A 39 0.77 5.05 -11.79
CA LYS A 39 1.24 3.78 -12.35
C LYS A 39 2.27 3.10 -11.43
N ILE A 40 3.23 3.84 -10.89
CA ILE A 40 4.23 3.30 -9.95
C ILE A 40 3.55 2.79 -8.67
N ILE A 41 2.65 3.58 -8.09
CA ILE A 41 1.88 3.19 -6.91
C ILE A 41 1.03 1.94 -7.18
N ASN A 42 0.39 1.85 -8.34
CA ASN A 42 -0.41 0.68 -8.71
C ASN A 42 0.44 -0.58 -8.93
N ILE A 43 1.66 -0.48 -9.45
CA ILE A 43 2.61 -1.60 -9.53
C ILE A 43 2.94 -2.11 -8.12
N CYS A 44 3.27 -1.21 -7.20
CA CYS A 44 3.54 -1.56 -5.80
C CYS A 44 2.32 -2.21 -5.13
N LEU A 45 1.13 -1.66 -5.36
CA LEU A 45 -0.13 -2.20 -4.85
C LEU A 45 -0.44 -3.59 -5.43
N GLY A 46 -0.07 -3.86 -6.67
CA GLY A 46 -0.26 -5.16 -7.32
C GLY A 46 0.33 -6.32 -6.53
N PHE A 47 1.51 -6.17 -5.96
CA PHE A 47 2.14 -7.18 -5.09
C PHE A 47 1.32 -7.43 -3.82
N ILE A 48 0.75 -6.38 -3.25
CA ILE A 48 -0.04 -6.45 -2.00
C ILE A 48 -1.39 -7.10 -2.26
N THR A 49 -2.06 -6.70 -3.35
CA THR A 49 -3.38 -7.24 -3.72
C THR A 49 -3.32 -8.70 -4.12
N ALA A 50 -2.20 -9.17 -4.71
CA ALA A 50 -1.98 -10.58 -5.01
C ALA A 50 -2.06 -11.45 -3.74
N LEU A 51 -1.52 -10.98 -2.61
CA LEU A 51 -1.69 -11.66 -1.33
C LEU A 51 -3.17 -11.75 -0.94
N GLY A 52 -3.94 -10.67 -1.10
CA GLY A 52 -5.37 -10.63 -0.81
C GLY A 52 -6.15 -11.69 -1.61
N GLN A 53 -5.85 -11.86 -2.89
CA GLN A 53 -6.48 -12.86 -3.76
C GLN A 53 -6.19 -14.29 -3.31
N VAL A 54 -4.97 -14.59 -2.89
CA VAL A 54 -4.60 -15.93 -2.38
C VAL A 54 -5.23 -16.20 -1.01
N MET A 55 -5.39 -15.18 -0.17
CA MET A 55 -5.91 -15.35 1.19
C MET A 55 -7.45 -15.34 1.25
N LEU A 56 -8.13 -14.76 0.28
CA LEU A 56 -9.60 -14.72 0.23
C LEU A 56 -10.25 -16.11 0.33
N PRO A 57 -9.90 -17.12 -0.51
CA PRO A 57 -10.51 -18.45 -0.43
C PRO A 57 -10.23 -19.11 0.92
N LYS A 58 -9.04 -18.90 1.49
CA LYS A 58 -8.66 -19.47 2.79
C LYS A 58 -9.48 -18.86 3.92
N SER A 59 -9.64 -17.55 3.92
CA SER A 59 -10.49 -16.86 4.92
C SER A 59 -11.96 -17.29 4.78
N ALA A 60 -12.48 -17.35 3.55
CA ALA A 60 -13.86 -17.78 3.29
C ALA A 60 -14.12 -19.21 3.76
N ASN A 61 -13.19 -20.14 3.54
CA ASN A 61 -13.28 -21.51 4.03
C ASN A 61 -13.29 -21.60 5.56
N LEU A 62 -12.45 -20.81 6.25
CA LEU A 62 -12.42 -20.77 7.71
C LEU A 62 -13.74 -20.24 8.28
N VAL A 63 -14.29 -19.18 7.69
CA VAL A 63 -15.58 -18.59 8.09
C VAL A 63 -16.72 -19.59 7.86
N ALA A 64 -16.78 -20.24 6.70
CA ALA A 64 -17.80 -21.25 6.36
C ALA A 64 -17.79 -22.46 7.32
N ARG A 65 -16.61 -22.80 7.88
CA ARG A 65 -16.47 -23.87 8.90
C ARG A 65 -16.70 -23.37 10.33
N GLY A 66 -17.10 -22.14 10.56
CA GLY A 66 -17.30 -21.57 11.90
C GLY A 66 -15.99 -21.27 12.65
N LYS A 67 -14.81 -21.38 12.00
CA LYS A 67 -13.49 -21.16 12.61
C LYS A 67 -13.11 -19.67 12.62
N ILE A 68 -13.92 -18.87 13.27
CA ILE A 68 -13.81 -17.40 13.25
C ILE A 68 -12.47 -16.93 13.82
N GLU A 69 -12.02 -17.54 14.95
CA GLU A 69 -10.73 -17.18 15.58
C GLU A 69 -9.53 -17.45 14.67
N GLU A 70 -9.54 -18.59 13.95
CA GLU A 70 -8.48 -18.89 12.97
C GLU A 70 -8.49 -17.88 11.79
N SER A 71 -9.69 -17.50 11.32
CA SER A 71 -9.87 -16.44 10.33
C SER A 71 -9.32 -15.11 10.83
N ASN A 72 -9.63 -14.72 12.08
CA ASN A 72 -9.12 -13.48 12.67
C ASN A 72 -7.58 -13.46 12.78
N ARG A 73 -6.97 -14.58 13.18
CA ARG A 73 -5.50 -14.73 13.22
C ARG A 73 -4.89 -14.58 11.81
N LEU A 74 -5.55 -15.15 10.80
CA LEU A 74 -5.11 -15.02 9.42
C LEU A 74 -5.13 -13.55 8.96
N ILE A 75 -6.18 -12.80 9.29
CA ILE A 75 -6.32 -11.37 8.97
C ILE A 75 -5.20 -10.55 9.63
N VAL A 76 -4.94 -10.77 10.92
CA VAL A 76 -3.84 -10.09 11.64
C VAL A 76 -2.50 -10.37 10.97
N LYS A 77 -2.27 -11.62 10.55
CA LYS A 77 -1.03 -12.03 9.87
C LYS A 77 -0.89 -11.34 8.51
N SER A 78 -1.96 -11.32 7.73
CA SER A 78 -2.00 -10.62 6.43
C SER A 78 -1.79 -9.11 6.60
N PHE A 79 -2.36 -8.53 7.64
CA PHE A 79 -2.19 -7.11 7.95
C PHE A 79 -0.73 -6.79 8.33
N LYS A 80 -0.11 -7.62 9.19
CA LYS A 80 1.32 -7.50 9.53
C LYS A 80 2.20 -7.62 8.30
N PHE A 81 1.96 -8.62 7.45
CA PHE A 81 2.72 -8.84 6.22
C PHE A 81 2.57 -7.66 5.25
N SER A 82 1.35 -7.18 5.03
CA SER A 82 1.09 -6.02 4.19
C SER A 82 1.80 -4.77 4.71
N THR A 83 1.77 -4.53 6.04
CA THR A 83 2.46 -3.40 6.65
C THR A 83 3.98 -3.51 6.50
N LEU A 84 4.54 -4.70 6.73
CA LEU A 84 5.97 -4.98 6.52
C LEU A 84 6.37 -4.62 5.09
N PHE A 85 5.63 -5.11 4.10
CA PHE A 85 5.94 -4.89 2.69
C PHE A 85 5.74 -3.43 2.26
N CYS A 86 4.63 -2.81 2.70
CA CYS A 86 4.38 -1.39 2.46
C CYS A 86 5.46 -0.50 3.06
N SER A 87 5.97 -0.82 4.25
CA SER A 87 7.03 -0.02 4.88
C SER A 87 8.28 0.07 4.01
N ALA A 88 8.74 -1.06 3.46
CA ALA A 88 9.87 -1.05 2.53
C ALA A 88 9.61 -0.20 1.29
N LEU A 89 8.42 -0.34 0.69
CA LEU A 89 8.06 0.38 -0.53
C LEU A 89 7.86 1.88 -0.30
N VAL A 90 7.09 2.24 0.72
CA VAL A 90 6.75 3.65 1.02
C VAL A 90 8.00 4.44 1.35
N PHE A 91 8.76 3.98 2.35
CA PHE A 91 9.95 4.69 2.79
C PHE A 91 11.10 4.59 1.78
N GLY A 92 11.15 3.48 1.03
CA GLY A 92 12.07 3.33 -0.11
C GLY A 92 11.78 4.36 -1.19
N LEU A 93 10.55 4.44 -1.69
CA LEU A 93 10.14 5.40 -2.73
C LEU A 93 10.36 6.85 -2.30
N ILE A 94 9.99 7.20 -1.06
CA ILE A 94 10.19 8.55 -0.54
C ILE A 94 11.68 8.91 -0.51
N SER A 95 12.53 8.00 -0.02
CA SER A 95 13.97 8.27 0.15
C SER A 95 14.73 8.50 -1.15
N ILE A 96 14.28 7.86 -2.25
CA ILE A 96 14.94 7.93 -3.56
C ILE A 96 14.19 8.80 -4.58
N SER A 97 13.05 9.42 -4.21
CA SER A 97 12.14 10.11 -5.13
C SER A 97 12.81 11.16 -6.02
N ASP A 98 13.71 11.94 -5.46
CA ASP A 98 14.48 13.01 -6.11
C ASP A 98 15.58 12.50 -7.07
N VAL A 99 16.02 11.25 -6.92
CA VAL A 99 16.90 10.55 -7.87
C VAL A 99 16.08 9.73 -8.87
N PHE A 100 15.05 9.02 -8.38
CA PHE A 100 14.22 8.15 -9.20
C PHE A 100 13.47 8.90 -10.30
N VAL A 101 12.80 10.01 -9.96
CA VAL A 101 11.98 10.75 -10.91
C VAL A 101 12.80 11.27 -12.09
N PRO A 102 13.90 12.05 -11.91
CA PRO A 102 14.65 12.56 -13.04
C PRO A 102 15.39 11.47 -13.84
N VAL A 103 15.82 10.38 -13.18
CA VAL A 103 16.51 9.27 -13.87
C VAL A 103 15.55 8.44 -14.72
N PHE A 104 14.32 8.21 -14.23
CA PHE A 104 13.35 7.31 -14.86
C PHE A 104 12.41 8.01 -15.84
N PHE A 105 11.94 9.21 -15.50
CA PHE A 105 10.99 9.98 -16.30
C PHE A 105 11.63 11.20 -17.02
N GLY A 106 12.81 11.62 -16.59
CA GLY A 106 13.44 12.85 -17.08
C GLY A 106 13.22 14.07 -16.18
N THR A 107 14.02 15.09 -16.37
CA THR A 107 14.01 16.33 -15.55
C THR A 107 12.72 17.14 -15.68
N GLU A 108 11.97 16.97 -16.78
CA GLU A 108 10.66 17.60 -16.98
C GLU A 108 9.60 17.12 -15.96
N PHE A 109 9.82 15.93 -15.35
CA PHE A 109 8.92 15.33 -14.36
C PHE A 109 9.26 15.69 -12.91
N LEU A 110 10.18 16.59 -12.64
CA LEU A 110 10.50 17.04 -11.28
C LEU A 110 9.26 17.44 -10.44
N PRO A 111 8.20 18.08 -11.00
CA PRO A 111 6.98 18.36 -10.25
C PRO A 111 6.26 17.11 -9.73
N SER A 112 6.50 15.94 -10.30
CA SER A 112 5.91 14.66 -9.84
C SER A 112 6.48 14.18 -8.51
N ILE A 113 7.64 14.68 -8.05
CA ILE A 113 8.26 14.27 -6.78
C ILE A 113 7.30 14.51 -5.62
N GLY A 114 6.67 15.70 -5.56
CA GLY A 114 5.69 16.02 -4.53
C GLY A 114 4.47 15.08 -4.54
N ILE A 115 4.01 14.71 -5.74
CA ILE A 115 2.91 13.76 -5.93
C ILE A 115 3.32 12.37 -5.42
N LEU A 116 4.53 11.91 -5.75
CA LEU A 116 5.07 10.63 -5.28
C LEU A 116 5.19 10.59 -3.76
N MET A 117 5.73 11.64 -3.14
CA MET A 117 5.88 11.74 -1.69
C MET A 117 4.54 11.68 -0.95
N LEU A 118 3.47 12.20 -1.55
CA LEU A 118 2.12 12.13 -0.98
C LEU A 118 1.44 10.77 -1.25
N LEU A 119 1.53 10.25 -2.47
CA LEU A 119 0.86 8.99 -2.82
C LEU A 119 1.56 7.74 -2.25
N ALA A 120 2.87 7.79 -2.00
CA ALA A 120 3.57 6.65 -1.41
C ALA A 120 2.98 6.23 -0.05
N PRO A 121 2.76 7.10 0.95
CA PRO A 121 2.11 6.74 2.21
C PRO A 121 0.70 6.16 2.04
N ASN A 122 -0.01 6.54 0.97
CA ASN A 122 -1.35 6.01 0.68
C ASN A 122 -1.35 4.49 0.44
N LEU A 123 -0.19 3.90 0.09
CA LEU A 123 -0.05 2.44 -0.02
C LEU A 123 -0.44 1.71 1.27
N PHE A 124 -0.21 2.29 2.45
CA PHE A 124 -0.67 1.70 3.71
C PHE A 124 -2.20 1.62 3.76
N LEU A 125 -2.89 2.73 3.44
CA LEU A 125 -4.35 2.80 3.48
C LEU A 125 -4.97 1.81 2.48
N LEU A 126 -4.44 1.78 1.26
CA LEU A 126 -4.85 0.85 0.21
C LEU A 126 -4.64 -0.62 0.62
N ALA A 127 -3.48 -0.94 1.20
CA ALA A 127 -3.14 -2.30 1.62
C ALA A 127 -4.03 -2.76 2.79
N TRP A 128 -4.19 -1.93 3.80
CA TRP A 128 -5.02 -2.25 4.96
C TRP A 128 -6.50 -2.37 4.57
N GLY A 129 -6.98 -1.43 3.76
CA GLY A 129 -8.33 -1.50 3.20
C GLY A 129 -8.55 -2.78 2.38
N ASN A 130 -7.58 -3.17 1.54
CA ASN A 130 -7.65 -4.41 0.77
C ASN A 130 -7.75 -5.65 1.65
N VAL A 131 -6.89 -5.78 2.67
CA VAL A 131 -6.94 -6.92 3.62
C VAL A 131 -8.30 -7.01 4.30
N LEU A 132 -8.84 -5.88 4.79
CA LEU A 132 -10.12 -5.88 5.49
C LEU A 132 -11.30 -6.15 4.56
N LYS A 133 -11.31 -5.58 3.36
CA LYS A 133 -12.35 -5.82 2.34
C LYS A 133 -12.36 -7.28 1.91
N THR A 134 -11.21 -7.86 1.55
CA THR A 134 -11.12 -9.20 0.96
C THR A 134 -11.14 -10.33 1.99
N GLN A 135 -10.59 -10.15 3.18
CA GLN A 135 -10.43 -11.22 4.15
C GLN A 135 -11.39 -11.12 5.35
N PHE A 136 -11.99 -9.95 5.58
CA PHE A 136 -12.98 -9.78 6.64
C PHE A 136 -14.39 -9.58 6.09
N LEU A 137 -14.63 -8.53 5.29
CA LEU A 137 -15.99 -8.15 4.84
C LEU A 137 -16.59 -9.19 3.89
N MET A 138 -15.92 -9.52 2.80
CA MET A 138 -16.43 -10.46 1.78
C MET A 138 -16.71 -11.86 2.36
N PRO A 139 -15.79 -12.51 3.11
CA PRO A 139 -16.06 -13.84 3.65
C PRO A 139 -17.21 -13.89 4.67
N ARG A 140 -17.56 -12.76 5.29
CA ARG A 140 -18.63 -12.65 6.28
C ARG A 140 -19.95 -12.13 5.71
N GLY A 141 -20.04 -12.00 4.36
CA GLY A 141 -21.24 -11.49 3.69
C GLY A 141 -21.56 -10.03 4.02
N LYS A 142 -20.57 -9.24 4.47
CA LYS A 142 -20.74 -7.80 4.75
C LYS A 142 -20.54 -6.95 3.49
N ASP A 143 -21.13 -7.38 2.35
CA ASP A 143 -20.94 -6.73 1.04
C ASP A 143 -21.43 -5.28 1.04
N MET A 144 -22.51 -4.98 1.75
CA MET A 144 -23.01 -3.61 1.89
C MET A 144 -21.99 -2.68 2.55
N ALA A 145 -21.24 -3.15 3.54
CA ALA A 145 -20.20 -2.37 4.17
C ALA A 145 -19.05 -2.09 3.18
N TYR A 146 -18.70 -3.06 2.34
CA TYR A 146 -17.74 -2.85 1.27
C TYR A 146 -18.23 -1.78 0.28
N ILE A 147 -19.47 -1.89 -0.20
CA ILE A 147 -20.07 -0.94 -1.14
C ILE A 147 -20.07 0.48 -0.55
N ILE A 148 -20.59 0.64 0.67
CA ILE A 148 -20.68 1.94 1.34
C ILE A 148 -19.29 2.55 1.54
N SER A 149 -18.28 1.76 1.97
CA SER A 149 -16.92 2.26 2.15
C SER A 149 -16.34 2.82 0.84
N THR A 150 -16.62 2.14 -0.28
CA THR A 150 -16.14 2.56 -1.61
C THR A 150 -16.86 3.82 -2.10
N LEU A 151 -18.19 3.89 -1.93
CA LEU A 151 -18.98 5.05 -2.29
C LEU A 151 -18.61 6.29 -1.47
N LEU A 152 -18.40 6.12 -0.16
CA LEU A 152 -17.92 7.21 0.71
C LEU A 152 -16.58 7.73 0.22
N GLY A 153 -15.64 6.82 -0.10
CA GLY A 153 -14.36 7.20 -0.69
C GLY A 153 -14.53 7.99 -1.98
N ALA A 154 -15.39 7.53 -2.91
CA ALA A 154 -15.63 8.21 -4.18
C ALA A 154 -16.23 9.62 -4.00
N VAL A 155 -17.18 9.79 -3.10
CA VAL A 155 -17.77 11.10 -2.80
C VAL A 155 -16.72 12.05 -2.21
N ILE A 156 -15.97 11.61 -1.21
CA ILE A 156 -14.92 12.43 -0.57
C ILE A 156 -13.84 12.79 -1.58
N ASN A 157 -13.37 11.83 -2.39
CA ASN A 157 -12.42 12.10 -3.46
C ASN A 157 -12.91 13.22 -4.39
N THR A 158 -14.14 13.09 -4.91
CA THR A 158 -14.72 14.07 -5.83
C THR A 158 -14.80 15.46 -5.19
N VAL A 159 -15.30 15.55 -3.96
CA VAL A 159 -15.43 16.83 -3.24
C VAL A 159 -14.08 17.49 -3.02
N VAL A 160 -13.09 16.73 -2.51
CA VAL A 160 -11.75 17.25 -2.24
C VAL A 160 -11.04 17.63 -3.54
N ASN A 161 -11.19 16.85 -4.60
CA ASN A 161 -10.64 17.15 -5.92
C ASN A 161 -11.17 18.45 -6.51
N VAL A 162 -12.50 18.69 -6.47
CA VAL A 162 -13.10 19.96 -6.92
C VAL A 162 -12.51 21.15 -6.19
N MET A 163 -12.23 21.00 -4.88
CA MET A 163 -11.69 22.09 -4.06
C MET A 163 -10.20 22.30 -4.26
N LEU A 164 -9.41 21.22 -4.38
CA LEU A 164 -7.95 21.30 -4.30
C LEU A 164 -7.24 21.23 -5.65
N ILE A 165 -7.80 20.59 -6.66
CA ILE A 165 -7.16 20.52 -7.99
C ILE A 165 -6.95 21.91 -8.61
N PRO A 166 -7.92 22.86 -8.56
CA PRO A 166 -7.72 24.20 -9.11
C PRO A 166 -6.56 24.98 -8.46
N ILE A 167 -6.25 24.65 -7.18
CA ILE A 167 -5.23 25.36 -6.40
C ILE A 167 -3.86 24.65 -6.48
N PHE A 168 -3.86 23.31 -6.35
CA PHE A 168 -2.66 22.50 -6.16
C PHE A 168 -2.42 21.49 -7.28
N SER A 169 -3.25 21.47 -8.33
CA SER A 169 -3.10 20.57 -9.48
C SER A 169 -2.97 19.10 -9.05
N GLY A 170 -1.94 18.39 -9.50
CA GLY A 170 -1.71 16.98 -9.20
C GLY A 170 -1.53 16.67 -7.70
N ILE A 171 -1.01 17.61 -6.93
CA ILE A 171 -0.93 17.50 -5.45
C ILE A 171 -2.33 17.51 -4.85
N GLY A 172 -3.25 18.35 -5.37
CA GLY A 172 -4.65 18.39 -4.95
C GLY A 172 -5.34 17.05 -5.16
N ALA A 173 -5.15 16.42 -6.33
CA ALA A 173 -5.66 15.08 -6.61
C ALA A 173 -5.08 14.01 -5.66
N ALA A 174 -3.78 14.07 -5.37
CA ALA A 174 -3.14 13.15 -4.44
C ALA A 174 -3.75 13.26 -3.02
N ILE A 175 -4.00 14.48 -2.54
CA ILE A 175 -4.67 14.72 -1.25
C ILE A 175 -6.11 14.16 -1.29
N GLY A 176 -6.84 14.38 -2.38
CA GLY A 176 -8.20 13.82 -2.57
C GLY A 176 -8.22 12.30 -2.45
N THR A 177 -7.27 11.62 -3.10
CA THR A 177 -7.12 10.17 -3.04
C THR A 177 -6.80 9.69 -1.62
N ILE A 178 -5.90 10.36 -0.90
CA ILE A 178 -5.56 10.01 0.50
C ILE A 178 -6.78 10.19 1.41
N CYS A 179 -7.50 11.30 1.31
CA CYS A 179 -8.70 11.55 2.09
C CYS A 179 -9.79 10.49 1.84
N ALA A 180 -9.97 10.09 0.58
CA ALA A 180 -10.93 9.06 0.19
C ALA A 180 -10.60 7.70 0.82
N GLU A 181 -9.35 7.24 0.70
CA GLU A 181 -8.93 5.95 1.27
C GLU A 181 -8.95 5.98 2.80
N PHE A 182 -8.57 7.11 3.39
CA PHE A 182 -8.61 7.28 4.85
C PHE A 182 -10.04 7.17 5.40
N ILE A 183 -11.00 7.87 4.81
CA ILE A 183 -12.42 7.81 5.21
C ILE A 183 -13.01 6.42 4.96
N SER A 184 -12.70 5.81 3.80
CA SER A 184 -13.09 4.43 3.50
C SER A 184 -12.58 3.46 4.58
N LEU A 185 -11.31 3.57 4.98
CA LEU A 185 -10.71 2.74 6.01
C LEU A 185 -11.34 2.96 7.38
N ILE A 186 -11.54 4.22 7.79
CA ILE A 186 -12.21 4.55 9.07
C ILE A 186 -13.60 3.92 9.13
N TYR A 187 -14.38 4.02 8.06
CA TYR A 187 -15.71 3.40 8.00
C TYR A 187 -15.62 1.88 8.17
N ILE A 188 -14.69 1.22 7.47
CA ILE A 188 -14.50 -0.22 7.61
C ILE A 188 -14.14 -0.59 9.07
N LEU A 189 -13.21 0.13 9.68
CA LEU A 189 -12.80 -0.11 11.07
C LEU A 189 -13.97 0.10 12.03
N TRP A 190 -14.82 1.09 11.79
CA TRP A 190 -16.03 1.32 12.58
C TRP A 190 -17.03 0.16 12.47
N VAL A 191 -17.21 -0.42 11.28
CA VAL A 191 -18.11 -1.56 11.04
C VAL A 191 -17.60 -2.85 11.69
N ILE A 192 -16.26 -3.05 11.72
CA ILE A 192 -15.69 -4.31 12.22
C ILE A 192 -15.39 -4.31 13.72
N LYS A 193 -15.42 -3.16 14.40
CA LYS A 193 -15.01 -3.01 15.80
C LYS A 193 -15.79 -3.89 16.80
N SER A 194 -17.02 -4.29 16.46
CA SER A 194 -17.83 -5.19 17.28
C SER A 194 -17.39 -6.66 17.20
N ASP A 195 -16.82 -7.06 16.06
CA ASP A 195 -16.54 -8.45 15.72
C ASP A 195 -15.04 -8.75 15.70
N PHE A 196 -14.21 -7.71 15.80
CA PHE A 196 -12.77 -7.82 15.66
C PHE A 196 -12.02 -6.85 16.58
N ASP A 197 -11.03 -7.35 17.26
CA ASP A 197 -10.15 -6.54 18.11
C ASP A 197 -9.13 -5.77 17.25
N ILE A 198 -9.42 -4.49 16.98
CA ILE A 198 -8.61 -3.58 16.16
C ILE A 198 -7.23 -3.34 16.79
N MET A 199 -7.10 -3.45 18.13
CA MET A 199 -5.82 -3.23 18.81
C MET A 199 -4.74 -4.20 18.36
N LYS A 200 -5.11 -5.38 17.83
CA LYS A 200 -4.17 -6.34 17.26
C LYS A 200 -3.40 -5.81 16.05
N PHE A 201 -3.89 -4.77 15.39
CA PHE A 201 -3.18 -4.12 14.27
C PHE A 201 -2.02 -3.24 14.73
N PHE A 202 -2.06 -2.72 15.96
CA PHE A 202 -0.97 -1.88 16.49
C PHE A 202 0.37 -2.62 16.59
N ALA A 203 0.35 -3.95 16.68
CA ALA A 203 1.58 -4.74 16.62
C ALA A 203 2.35 -4.58 15.30
N SER A 204 1.74 -4.00 14.28
CA SER A 204 2.39 -3.74 12.97
C SER A 204 3.18 -2.43 12.94
N VAL A 205 3.04 -1.54 13.93
CA VAL A 205 3.71 -0.22 13.98
C VAL A 205 5.24 -0.36 13.96
N ARG A 206 5.78 -1.43 14.53
CA ARG A 206 7.23 -1.72 14.50
C ARG A 206 7.80 -1.84 13.09
N TYR A 207 7.04 -2.36 12.12
CA TYR A 207 7.48 -2.45 10.73
C TYR A 207 7.54 -1.07 10.07
N ILE A 208 6.65 -0.14 10.46
CA ILE A 208 6.69 1.25 10.02
C ILE A 208 7.96 1.92 10.54
N ALA A 209 8.32 1.66 11.81
CA ALA A 209 9.56 2.17 12.40
C ALA A 209 10.80 1.65 11.65
N SER A 210 10.86 0.36 11.31
CA SER A 210 11.95 -0.21 10.51
C SER A 210 12.07 0.44 9.13
N GLY A 211 10.93 0.65 8.42
CA GLY A 211 10.94 1.38 7.16
C GLY A 211 11.48 2.80 7.30
N PHE A 212 11.11 3.50 8.39
CA PHE A 212 11.61 4.83 8.66
C PHE A 212 13.13 4.86 8.93
N ILE A 213 13.66 3.89 9.69
CA ILE A 213 15.10 3.73 9.93
C ILE A 213 15.82 3.47 8.60
N MET A 214 15.30 2.57 7.78
CA MET A 214 15.81 2.32 6.42
C MET A 214 15.88 3.62 5.60
N MET A 215 14.82 4.43 5.60
CA MET A 215 14.78 5.72 4.90
C MET A 215 15.90 6.64 5.36
N LEU A 216 16.10 6.79 6.67
CA LEU A 216 17.19 7.62 7.21
C LEU A 216 18.56 7.14 6.72
N GLY A 217 18.79 5.83 6.71
CA GLY A 217 20.03 5.24 6.21
C GLY A 217 20.24 5.54 4.72
N VAL A 218 19.21 5.39 3.89
CA VAL A 218 19.28 5.71 2.45
C VAL A 218 19.52 7.20 2.22
N VAL A 219 18.86 8.10 2.98
CA VAL A 219 19.06 9.55 2.86
C VAL A 219 20.51 9.95 3.21
N ILE A 220 21.15 9.31 4.18
CA ILE A 220 22.56 9.55 4.50
C ILE A 220 23.45 9.11 3.34
N VAL A 221 23.27 7.90 2.81
CA VAL A 221 24.08 7.38 1.70
C VAL A 221 23.87 8.19 0.42
N LYS A 222 22.66 8.68 0.19
CA LYS A 222 22.30 9.49 -0.99
C LYS A 222 23.18 10.72 -1.15
N GLN A 223 23.68 11.31 -0.09
CA GLN A 223 24.57 12.49 -0.15
C GLN A 223 25.89 12.21 -0.89
N TYR A 224 26.28 10.95 -0.99
CA TYR A 224 27.53 10.50 -1.64
C TYR A 224 27.30 9.90 -3.02
N VAL A 225 26.04 9.87 -3.49
CA VAL A 225 25.66 9.20 -4.74
C VAL A 225 25.22 10.23 -5.78
N THR A 226 25.72 10.10 -7.00
CA THR A 226 25.34 10.95 -8.13
C THR A 226 23.96 10.57 -8.68
N VAL A 227 23.23 11.55 -9.21
CA VAL A 227 21.93 11.34 -9.89
C VAL A 227 22.19 10.64 -11.23
N SER A 228 22.16 9.32 -11.21
CA SER A 228 22.42 8.43 -12.34
C SER A 228 21.71 7.10 -12.16
N LEU A 229 21.58 6.32 -13.24
CA LEU A 229 20.99 4.98 -13.14
C LEU A 229 21.78 4.06 -12.19
N ALA A 230 23.11 4.13 -12.22
CA ALA A 230 23.96 3.38 -11.29
C ALA A 230 23.77 3.82 -9.84
N GLY A 231 23.67 5.14 -9.62
CA GLY A 231 23.38 5.72 -8.32
C GLY A 231 22.01 5.30 -7.77
N LEU A 232 20.97 5.33 -8.61
CA LEU A 232 19.63 4.84 -8.25
C LEU A 232 19.68 3.36 -7.82
N PHE A 233 20.34 2.50 -8.60
CA PHE A 233 20.49 1.10 -8.27
C PHE A 233 21.23 0.89 -6.95
N ALA A 234 22.31 1.63 -6.71
CA ALA A 234 23.07 1.58 -5.45
C ALA A 234 22.18 1.94 -4.25
N LEU A 235 21.34 2.99 -4.37
CA LEU A 235 20.42 3.39 -3.31
C LEU A 235 19.33 2.32 -3.04
N ILE A 236 18.78 1.71 -4.09
CA ILE A 236 17.81 0.60 -3.95
C ILE A 236 18.44 -0.58 -3.22
N VAL A 237 19.65 -0.98 -3.62
CA VAL A 237 20.38 -2.08 -2.95
C VAL A 237 20.69 -1.73 -1.50
N THR A 238 21.12 -0.51 -1.22
CA THR A 238 21.39 -0.04 0.14
C THR A 238 20.12 -0.12 1.00
N GLY A 239 19.00 0.38 0.50
CA GLY A 239 17.71 0.28 1.19
C GLY A 239 17.30 -1.17 1.46
N ALA A 240 17.42 -2.04 0.45
CA ALA A 240 17.10 -3.46 0.60
C ALA A 240 17.96 -4.14 1.65
N VAL A 241 19.26 -3.84 1.70
CA VAL A 241 20.20 -4.40 2.70
C VAL A 241 19.86 -3.90 4.11
N ILE A 242 19.66 -2.59 4.28
CA ILE A 242 19.29 -2.03 5.60
C ILE A 242 17.97 -2.65 6.08
N TYR A 243 16.96 -2.71 5.23
CA TYR A 243 15.66 -3.27 5.60
C TYR A 243 15.73 -4.76 5.93
N ALA A 244 16.54 -5.52 5.19
CA ALA A 244 16.78 -6.94 5.48
C ALA A 244 17.46 -7.12 6.85
N VAL A 245 18.42 -6.28 7.20
CA VAL A 245 19.07 -6.28 8.51
C VAL A 245 18.07 -5.98 9.62
N GLU A 246 17.20 -4.96 9.43
CA GLU A 246 16.14 -4.64 10.37
C GLU A 246 15.15 -5.81 10.56
N CYS A 247 14.78 -6.49 9.48
CA CYS A 247 13.93 -7.68 9.56
C CYS A 247 14.62 -8.82 10.37
N VAL A 248 15.94 -9.02 10.21
CA VAL A 248 16.70 -10.01 11.00
C VAL A 248 16.73 -9.62 12.47
N ILE A 249 16.94 -8.34 12.78
CA ILE A 249 16.92 -7.81 14.16
C ILE A 249 15.53 -8.05 14.79
N LEU A 250 14.45 -7.72 14.10
CA LEU A 250 13.09 -7.97 14.59
C LEU A 250 12.81 -9.46 14.78
N ALA A 251 13.32 -10.33 13.91
CA ALA A 251 13.20 -11.77 14.08
C ALA A 251 13.97 -12.28 15.31
N TYR A 252 15.14 -11.69 15.61
CA TYR A 252 15.89 -11.99 16.84
C TYR A 252 15.10 -11.63 18.09
N PHE A 253 14.31 -10.54 18.06
CA PHE A 253 13.36 -10.17 19.12
C PHE A 253 12.06 -10.98 19.10
N LYS A 254 12.06 -12.17 18.48
CA LYS A 254 10.96 -13.14 18.45
C LYS A 254 9.68 -12.61 17.79
N ASP A 255 9.83 -11.89 16.68
CA ASP A 255 8.69 -11.55 15.85
C ASP A 255 8.14 -12.81 15.15
N ASP A 256 6.89 -13.19 15.51
CA ASP A 256 6.25 -14.42 15.02
C ASP A 256 6.18 -14.51 13.49
N LEU A 257 5.86 -13.37 12.81
CA LEU A 257 5.74 -13.34 11.37
C LEU A 257 7.10 -13.56 10.69
N LEU A 258 8.13 -12.85 11.14
CA LEU A 258 9.47 -12.93 10.55
C LEU A 258 10.13 -14.28 10.84
N LEU A 259 9.95 -14.84 12.02
CA LEU A 259 10.41 -16.20 12.34
C LEU A 259 9.79 -17.25 11.42
N GLU A 260 8.48 -17.12 11.13
CA GLU A 260 7.81 -18.04 10.20
C GLU A 260 8.34 -17.86 8.77
N ILE A 261 8.50 -16.62 8.28
CA ILE A 261 9.09 -16.35 6.96
C ILE A 261 10.49 -16.95 6.85
N MET A 262 11.35 -16.73 7.85
CA MET A 262 12.71 -17.30 7.88
C MET A 262 12.71 -18.83 7.89
N THR A 263 11.79 -19.44 8.63
CA THR A 263 11.66 -20.91 8.70
C THR A 263 11.24 -21.48 7.34
N ILE A 264 10.30 -20.84 6.65
CA ILE A 264 9.85 -21.25 5.31
C ILE A 264 11.03 -21.09 4.32
N ALA A 265 11.72 -19.95 4.34
CA ALA A 265 12.87 -19.70 3.48
C ALA A 265 13.98 -20.77 3.66
N ARG A 266 14.35 -21.09 4.92
CA ARG A 266 15.32 -22.14 5.23
C ARG A 266 14.91 -23.53 4.70
N LYS A 267 13.63 -23.92 4.87
CA LYS A 267 13.11 -25.18 4.35
C LYS A 267 13.17 -25.24 2.82
N THR A 268 12.82 -24.15 2.15
CA THR A 268 12.83 -24.07 0.67
C THR A 268 14.26 -24.17 0.12
N ILE A 269 15.22 -23.47 0.74
CA ILE A 269 16.64 -23.53 0.37
C ILE A 269 17.18 -24.94 0.58
N LYS A 270 16.92 -25.55 1.75
CA LYS A 270 17.38 -26.93 2.05
C LYS A 270 16.81 -27.95 1.06
N HIS A 271 15.54 -27.80 0.66
CA HIS A 271 14.89 -28.69 -0.32
C HIS A 271 15.49 -28.54 -1.73
N LYS A 272 15.91 -27.32 -2.12
CA LYS A 272 16.61 -27.09 -3.40
C LYS A 272 18.02 -27.66 -3.39
N LEU A 273 18.77 -27.50 -2.30
CA LEU A 273 20.14 -28.03 -2.17
C LEU A 273 20.18 -29.56 -2.13
N LEU A 274 19.10 -30.23 -1.72
CA LEU A 274 19.01 -31.68 -1.69
C LEU A 274 18.56 -32.30 -3.02
N ARG A 275 18.16 -31.46 -4.01
CA ARG A 275 17.77 -31.91 -5.35
C ARG A 275 18.85 -31.73 -6.42
N HIS A 276 19.97 -31.12 -6.07
CA HIS A 276 21.23 -31.09 -6.83
C HIS A 276 22.29 -31.91 -6.15
#